data_c59dcde39941844df5da4560412bbdfa
#
_entry.id   c59dcde39941844df5da4560412bbdfa
#
_cell.length_a   1.000
_cell.length_b   1.000
_cell.length_c   1.000
_cell.angle_alpha   90.00
_cell.angle_beta   90.00
_cell.angle_gamma   90.00
#
_symmetry.space_group_name_H-M   'P 1'
#
loop_
_entity.id
_entity.type
_entity.pdbx_description
1 polymer ?
#
loop_
_entity_poly.entity_id
_entity_poly.type
_entity_poly.pdbx_seq_one_letter_code
_entity_poly.pdbx_strand_id
1 'polypeptide(L)'
;FFAIIDAGCFYVPIDEEMPAARINLILENCKPRVLICDDAMREAAEKLTFTGEILSFEDIKEHSQDLEKLAEIRGKAIDTDPLYIVFTSGSTGVPKGVCACHRSVLDYIEQLSEVLSFNEDTVFGNQTPLYFDACLKELYPTLKFGATTYLIPHKYFMFPVKLVEYMNEKKINTICWVVSALTMISAFKTFDT
;
A
#
# COMPACT_ATOMS: atom_id res chain seq x y z
N PHE A 1 -1.99 6.56 -2.68
CA PHE A 1 -3.01 6.25 -1.67
C PHE A 1 -3.52 7.53 -1.01
N PHE A 2 -2.65 8.30 -0.32
CA PHE A 2 -3.07 9.45 0.49
C PHE A 2 -3.77 10.55 -0.30
N ALA A 3 -3.35 10.83 -1.53
CA ALA A 3 -4.03 11.80 -2.39
C ALA A 3 -5.47 11.35 -2.77
N ILE A 4 -5.69 10.05 -2.96
CA ILE A 4 -7.03 9.48 -3.23
C ILE A 4 -7.92 9.65 -2.00
N ILE A 5 -7.37 9.36 -0.82
CA ILE A 5 -8.08 9.52 0.46
C ILE A 5 -8.44 10.99 0.69
N ASP A 6 -7.50 11.89 0.45
CA ASP A 6 -7.70 13.34 0.61
C ASP A 6 -8.77 13.90 -0.33
N ALA A 7 -8.93 13.29 -1.50
CA ALA A 7 -10.02 13.58 -2.44
C ALA A 7 -11.38 12.96 -2.03
N GLY A 8 -11.50 12.39 -0.82
CA GLY A 8 -12.73 11.75 -0.33
C GLY A 8 -13.07 10.43 -1.01
N CYS A 9 -12.08 9.77 -1.58
CA CYS A 9 -12.24 8.50 -2.29
C CYS A 9 -11.51 7.38 -1.53
N PHE A 10 -11.93 6.14 -1.74
CA PHE A 10 -11.18 4.97 -1.32
C PHE A 10 -10.31 4.44 -2.48
N TYR A 11 -9.22 3.76 -2.17
CA TYR A 11 -8.36 3.16 -3.18
C TYR A 11 -8.48 1.63 -3.22
N VAL A 12 -8.22 1.07 -4.40
CA VAL A 12 -8.16 -0.37 -4.65
C VAL A 12 -6.79 -0.65 -5.26
N PRO A 13 -5.83 -1.14 -4.46
CA PRO A 13 -4.49 -1.40 -4.99
C PRO A 13 -4.50 -2.66 -5.86
N ILE A 14 -3.86 -2.56 -7.02
CA ILE A 14 -3.75 -3.65 -8.00
C ILE A 14 -2.27 -3.92 -8.23
N ASP A 15 -1.91 -5.20 -8.25
CA ASP A 15 -0.57 -5.65 -8.63
C ASP A 15 -0.41 -5.60 -10.15
N GLU A 16 0.64 -4.96 -10.63
CA GLU A 16 0.94 -4.83 -12.07
C GLU A 16 1.24 -6.19 -12.73
N GLU A 17 1.74 -7.15 -11.95
CA GLU A 17 2.01 -8.51 -12.43
C GLU A 17 0.76 -9.41 -12.43
N MET A 18 -0.37 -8.92 -11.93
CA MET A 18 -1.62 -9.68 -11.89
C MET A 18 -2.15 -9.95 -13.31
N PRO A 19 -2.62 -11.18 -13.61
CA PRO A 19 -3.23 -11.47 -14.91
C PRO A 19 -4.39 -10.55 -15.25
N ALA A 20 -4.43 -10.01 -16.47
CA ALA A 20 -5.45 -9.06 -16.93
C ALA A 20 -6.89 -9.58 -16.72
N ALA A 21 -7.13 -10.89 -16.89
CA ALA A 21 -8.44 -11.49 -16.62
C ALA A 21 -8.88 -11.30 -15.16
N ARG A 22 -7.94 -11.39 -14.21
CA ARG A 22 -8.23 -11.17 -12.78
C ARG A 22 -8.45 -9.69 -12.48
N ILE A 23 -7.66 -8.79 -13.09
CA ILE A 23 -7.85 -7.34 -12.95
C ILE A 23 -9.24 -6.95 -13.46
N ASN A 24 -9.65 -7.47 -14.62
CA ASN A 24 -10.99 -7.21 -15.17
C ASN A 24 -12.12 -7.65 -14.23
N LEU A 25 -12.00 -8.79 -13.55
CA LEU A 25 -12.98 -9.21 -12.53
C LEU A 25 -13.03 -8.24 -11.34
N ILE A 26 -11.89 -7.69 -10.92
CA ILE A 26 -11.82 -6.68 -9.87
C ILE A 26 -12.52 -5.39 -10.34
N LEU A 27 -12.19 -4.91 -11.53
CA LEU A 27 -12.78 -3.70 -12.12
C LEU A 27 -14.29 -3.83 -12.31
N GLU A 28 -14.78 -4.99 -12.76
CA GLU A 28 -16.20 -5.29 -12.88
C GLU A 28 -16.94 -5.25 -11.54
N ASN A 29 -16.27 -5.75 -10.49
CA ASN A 29 -16.82 -5.79 -9.13
C ASN A 29 -16.87 -4.40 -8.48
N CYS A 30 -15.74 -3.66 -8.52
CA CYS A 30 -15.63 -2.34 -7.88
C CYS A 30 -16.25 -1.21 -8.69
N LYS A 31 -16.28 -1.33 -10.02
CA LYS A 31 -16.71 -0.29 -10.96
C LYS A 31 -16.06 1.07 -10.66
N PRO A 32 -14.72 1.14 -10.58
CA PRO A 32 -14.04 2.39 -10.28
C PRO A 32 -14.28 3.42 -11.39
N ARG A 33 -14.19 4.70 -11.06
CA ARG A 33 -14.29 5.79 -12.04
C ARG A 33 -12.95 6.10 -12.69
N VAL A 34 -11.87 5.93 -11.94
CA VAL A 34 -10.52 6.28 -12.35
C VAL A 34 -9.59 5.09 -12.09
N LEU A 35 -8.73 4.79 -13.04
CA LEU A 35 -7.61 3.89 -12.92
C LEU A 35 -6.32 4.72 -13.01
N ILE A 36 -5.49 4.67 -11.97
CA ILE A 36 -4.23 5.40 -11.92
C ILE A 36 -3.08 4.41 -12.12
N CYS A 37 -2.18 4.71 -13.03
CA CYS A 37 -0.99 3.92 -13.30
C CYS A 37 0.22 4.81 -13.53
N ASP A 38 1.40 4.23 -13.67
CA ASP A 38 2.55 4.91 -14.26
C ASP A 38 2.51 4.81 -15.79
N ASP A 39 3.39 5.57 -16.46
CA ASP A 39 3.44 5.58 -17.91
C ASP A 39 3.85 4.23 -18.50
N ALA A 40 4.66 3.44 -17.78
CA ALA A 40 5.08 2.12 -18.22
C ALA A 40 3.90 1.13 -18.29
N MET A 41 2.91 1.30 -17.41
CA MET A 41 1.72 0.44 -17.33
C MET A 41 0.55 0.94 -18.19
N ARG A 42 0.62 2.13 -18.77
CA ARG A 42 -0.49 2.74 -19.51
C ARG A 42 -1.01 1.86 -20.64
N GLU A 43 -0.13 1.30 -21.48
CA GLU A 43 -0.51 0.41 -22.57
C GLU A 43 -1.22 -0.88 -22.06
N ALA A 44 -0.77 -1.41 -20.93
CA ALA A 44 -1.40 -2.57 -20.30
C ALA A 44 -2.77 -2.21 -19.70
N ALA A 45 -2.89 -1.04 -19.09
CA ALA A 45 -4.14 -0.53 -18.53
C ALA A 45 -5.20 -0.28 -19.62
N GLU A 46 -4.82 0.24 -20.80
CA GLU A 46 -5.71 0.48 -21.95
C GLU A 46 -6.25 -0.81 -22.57
N LYS A 47 -5.59 -1.95 -22.36
CA LYS A 47 -6.05 -3.27 -22.81
C LYS A 47 -7.06 -3.93 -21.87
N LEU A 48 -7.28 -3.37 -20.69
CA LEU A 48 -8.25 -3.87 -19.72
C LEU A 48 -9.69 -3.56 -20.16
N THR A 49 -10.65 -4.36 -19.70
CA THR A 49 -12.08 -4.09 -19.89
C THR A 49 -12.52 -3.00 -18.91
N PHE A 50 -12.05 -1.77 -19.13
CA PHE A 50 -12.32 -0.62 -18.29
C PHE A 50 -12.91 0.53 -19.12
N THR A 51 -13.97 1.14 -18.60
CA THR A 51 -14.70 2.22 -19.30
C THR A 51 -14.57 3.57 -18.60
N GLY A 52 -13.84 3.63 -17.48
CA GLY A 52 -13.56 4.86 -16.76
C GLY A 52 -12.35 5.61 -17.34
N GLU A 53 -11.89 6.60 -16.61
CA GLU A 53 -10.74 7.42 -16.99
C GLU A 53 -9.43 6.75 -16.55
N ILE A 54 -8.43 6.69 -17.43
CA ILE A 54 -7.08 6.21 -17.12
C ILE A 54 -6.17 7.44 -17.03
N LEU A 55 -5.58 7.63 -15.85
CA LEU A 55 -4.65 8.72 -15.56
C LEU A 55 -3.26 8.17 -15.24
N SER A 56 -2.22 8.80 -15.79
CA SER A 56 -0.86 8.57 -15.33
C SER A 56 -0.51 9.52 -14.18
N PHE A 57 0.58 9.21 -13.48
CA PHE A 57 1.09 10.15 -12.47
C PHE A 57 1.52 11.49 -13.08
N GLU A 58 1.97 11.50 -14.33
CA GLU A 58 2.34 12.72 -15.03
C GLU A 58 1.09 13.55 -15.36
N ASP A 59 0.01 12.92 -15.83
CA ASP A 59 -1.27 13.60 -16.06
C ASP A 59 -1.74 14.32 -14.78
N ILE A 60 -1.64 13.65 -13.62
CA ILE A 60 -2.08 14.20 -12.32
C ILE A 60 -1.22 15.40 -11.89
N LYS A 61 0.10 15.37 -12.13
CA LYS A 61 1.01 16.46 -11.76
C LYS A 61 0.75 17.77 -12.51
N GLU A 62 0.18 17.69 -13.69
CA GLU A 62 -0.12 18.88 -14.51
C GLU A 62 -1.36 19.65 -14.00
N HIS A 63 -2.16 19.03 -13.13
CA HIS A 63 -3.35 19.65 -12.58
C HIS A 63 -3.08 20.44 -11.30
N SER A 64 -3.67 21.63 -11.19
CA SER A 64 -3.64 22.42 -9.97
C SER A 64 -4.56 21.84 -8.90
N GLN A 65 -4.17 22.00 -7.63
CA GLN A 65 -5.00 21.60 -6.50
C GLN A 65 -6.12 22.62 -6.27
N ASP A 66 -7.35 22.14 -6.09
CA ASP A 66 -8.49 22.92 -5.63
C ASP A 66 -8.61 22.77 -4.11
N LEU A 67 -7.93 23.66 -3.39
CA LEU A 67 -7.87 23.61 -1.92
C LEU A 67 -9.21 23.88 -1.24
N GLU A 68 -10.08 24.70 -1.85
CA GLU A 68 -11.42 24.99 -1.31
C GLU A 68 -12.30 23.74 -1.39
N LYS A 69 -12.28 23.07 -2.53
CA LYS A 69 -13.02 21.82 -2.72
C LYS A 69 -12.50 20.70 -1.82
N LEU A 70 -11.19 20.58 -1.63
CA LEU A 70 -10.59 19.61 -0.70
C LEU A 70 -11.02 19.90 0.74
N ALA A 71 -11.07 21.17 1.15
CA ALA A 71 -11.54 21.54 2.48
C ALA A 71 -13.03 21.19 2.69
N GLU A 72 -13.87 21.40 1.66
CA GLU A 72 -15.28 20.99 1.69
C GLU A 72 -15.44 19.46 1.83
N ILE A 73 -14.67 18.69 1.06
CA ILE A 73 -14.68 17.22 1.12
C ILE A 73 -14.26 16.74 2.51
N ARG A 74 -13.15 17.25 3.04
CA ARG A 74 -12.66 16.91 4.39
C ARG A 74 -13.69 17.25 5.48
N GLY A 75 -14.40 18.35 5.34
CA GLY A 75 -15.45 18.75 6.28
C GLY A 75 -16.67 17.82 6.31
N LYS A 76 -16.86 17.01 5.29
CA LYS A 76 -17.97 16.03 5.18
C LYS A 76 -17.54 14.60 5.48
N ALA A 77 -16.22 14.31 5.47
CA ALA A 77 -15.70 12.97 5.70
C ALA A 77 -15.98 12.52 7.14
N ILE A 78 -16.36 11.27 7.29
CA ILE A 78 -16.56 10.62 8.57
C ILE A 78 -15.66 9.39 8.68
N ASP A 79 -15.35 8.98 9.88
CA ASP A 79 -14.40 7.89 10.15
C ASP A 79 -14.91 6.50 9.74
N THR A 80 -16.19 6.37 9.42
CA THR A 80 -16.78 5.14 8.85
C THR A 80 -16.75 5.12 7.32
N ASP A 81 -16.30 6.17 6.67
CA ASP A 81 -16.11 6.15 5.22
C ASP A 81 -15.09 5.09 4.81
N PRO A 82 -15.27 4.44 3.64
CA PRO A 82 -14.32 3.48 3.11
C PRO A 82 -12.94 4.13 2.91
N LEU A 83 -11.88 3.41 3.31
CA LEU A 83 -10.50 3.83 3.10
C LEU A 83 -9.86 3.08 1.93
N TYR A 84 -10.02 1.75 1.90
CA TYR A 84 -9.54 0.90 0.82
C TYR A 84 -10.38 -0.36 0.65
N ILE A 85 -10.22 -1.00 -0.52
CA ILE A 85 -10.69 -2.37 -0.75
C ILE A 85 -9.51 -3.21 -1.24
N VAL A 86 -9.17 -4.27 -0.51
CA VAL A 86 -8.16 -5.26 -0.92
C VAL A 86 -8.86 -6.54 -1.35
N PHE A 87 -8.49 -7.06 -2.53
CA PHE A 87 -9.08 -8.27 -3.08
C PHE A 87 -8.31 -9.53 -2.69
N THR A 88 -9.03 -10.48 -2.14
CA THR A 88 -8.52 -11.82 -1.82
C THR A 88 -8.98 -12.84 -2.86
N SER A 89 -8.26 -13.99 -2.94
CA SER A 89 -8.68 -15.12 -3.75
C SER A 89 -9.90 -15.76 -3.10
N GLY A 90 -11.08 -15.55 -3.68
CA GLY A 90 -12.30 -16.25 -3.24
C GLY A 90 -12.22 -17.76 -3.52
N SER A 91 -12.77 -18.58 -2.60
CA SER A 91 -12.87 -20.04 -2.78
C SER A 91 -13.65 -20.46 -4.04
N THR A 92 -14.43 -19.56 -4.61
CA THR A 92 -15.22 -19.75 -5.84
C THR A 92 -14.50 -19.30 -7.11
N GLY A 93 -13.23 -18.87 -7.02
CA GLY A 93 -12.46 -18.30 -8.14
C GLY A 93 -12.76 -16.82 -8.44
N VAL A 94 -13.85 -16.27 -7.91
CA VAL A 94 -14.18 -14.85 -8.05
C VAL A 94 -13.50 -14.06 -6.94
N PRO A 95 -12.74 -12.99 -7.25
CA PRO A 95 -12.11 -12.15 -6.24
C PRO A 95 -13.16 -11.53 -5.30
N LYS A 96 -12.86 -11.55 -3.99
CA LYS A 96 -13.70 -10.92 -2.96
C LYS A 96 -13.00 -9.70 -2.41
N GLY A 97 -13.65 -8.53 -2.47
CA GLY A 97 -13.15 -7.29 -1.91
C GLY A 97 -13.44 -7.19 -0.41
N VAL A 98 -12.40 -6.96 0.38
CA VAL A 98 -12.50 -6.63 1.80
C VAL A 98 -12.36 -5.14 1.94
N CYS A 99 -13.43 -4.47 2.37
CA CYS A 99 -13.47 -3.04 2.57
C CYS A 99 -13.10 -2.70 4.02
N ALA A 100 -12.14 -1.81 4.19
CA ALA A 100 -11.79 -1.22 5.49
C ALA A 100 -12.20 0.26 5.52
N CYS A 101 -12.67 0.73 6.66
CA CYS A 101 -12.98 2.15 6.89
C CYS A 101 -11.84 2.86 7.64
N HIS A 102 -11.87 4.19 7.65
CA HIS A 102 -10.87 5.00 8.37
C HIS A 102 -10.76 4.60 9.83
N ARG A 103 -11.88 4.47 10.55
CA ARG A 103 -11.91 4.11 11.97
C ARG A 103 -11.16 2.81 12.24
N SER A 104 -11.40 1.76 11.46
CA SER A 104 -10.78 0.45 11.68
C SER A 104 -9.27 0.49 11.48
N VAL A 105 -8.78 1.28 10.51
CA VAL A 105 -7.34 1.45 10.26
C VAL A 105 -6.70 2.32 11.34
N LEU A 106 -7.34 3.43 11.74
CA LEU A 106 -6.83 4.30 12.79
C LEU A 106 -6.72 3.57 14.13
N ASP A 107 -7.76 2.82 14.52
CA ASP A 107 -7.77 2.02 15.75
C ASP A 107 -6.66 0.95 15.71
N TYR A 108 -6.57 0.21 14.59
CA TYR A 108 -5.52 -0.78 14.41
C TYR A 108 -4.10 -0.18 14.56
N ILE A 109 -3.83 0.95 13.89
CA ILE A 109 -2.51 1.60 13.94
C ILE A 109 -2.22 2.18 15.32
N GLU A 110 -3.24 2.72 16.00
CA GLU A 110 -3.10 3.22 17.37
C GLU A 110 -2.63 2.11 18.31
N GLN A 111 -3.36 1.00 18.36
CA GLN A 111 -3.07 -0.15 19.22
C GLN A 111 -1.73 -0.80 18.86
N LEU A 112 -1.45 -0.98 17.58
CA LEU A 112 -0.19 -1.56 17.12
C LEU A 112 1.00 -0.68 17.53
N SER A 113 0.87 0.63 17.37
CA SER A 113 1.94 1.59 17.68
C SER A 113 2.24 1.63 19.20
N GLU A 114 1.20 1.51 20.02
CA GLU A 114 1.37 1.45 21.48
C GLU A 114 2.09 0.16 21.89
N VAL A 115 1.61 -0.99 21.43
CA VAL A 115 2.18 -2.31 21.76
C VAL A 115 3.64 -2.44 21.31
N LEU A 116 3.99 -1.90 20.15
CA LEU A 116 5.33 -2.00 19.56
C LEU A 116 6.20 -0.76 19.86
N SER A 117 5.67 0.21 20.59
CA SER A 117 6.39 1.43 21.01
C SER A 117 6.98 2.24 19.86
N PHE A 118 6.22 2.36 18.74
CA PHE A 118 6.65 3.17 17.60
C PHE A 118 6.73 4.66 17.94
N ASN A 119 7.73 5.34 17.42
CA ASN A 119 7.99 6.77 17.65
C ASN A 119 8.73 7.39 16.44
N GLU A 120 9.17 8.63 16.57
CA GLU A 120 9.87 9.39 15.53
C GLU A 120 11.23 8.79 15.15
N ASP A 121 11.88 8.05 16.05
CA ASP A 121 13.16 7.38 15.81
C ASP A 121 13.01 6.02 15.14
N THR A 122 11.78 5.58 14.90
CA THR A 122 11.51 4.32 14.24
C THR A 122 11.91 4.38 12.75
N VAL A 123 12.74 3.42 12.33
CA VAL A 123 13.16 3.27 10.94
C VAL A 123 12.67 1.91 10.42
N PHE A 124 11.58 1.95 9.68
CA PHE A 124 10.96 0.75 9.14
C PHE A 124 11.66 0.26 7.88
N GLY A 125 11.75 -1.07 7.74
CA GLY A 125 12.07 -1.74 6.49
C GLY A 125 10.83 -2.44 5.93
N ASN A 126 10.17 -1.84 4.93
CA ASN A 126 8.99 -2.44 4.33
C ASN A 126 9.34 -3.60 3.41
N GLN A 127 8.70 -4.75 3.63
CA GLN A 127 8.79 -5.94 2.80
C GLN A 127 7.51 -6.21 2.02
N THR A 128 6.37 -5.93 2.64
CA THR A 128 5.07 -6.27 2.07
C THR A 128 4.78 -5.39 0.86
N PRO A 129 4.41 -5.97 -0.29
CA PRO A 129 3.97 -5.20 -1.44
C PRO A 129 2.81 -4.26 -1.09
N LEU A 130 2.79 -3.08 -1.72
CA LEU A 130 1.82 -2.02 -1.41
C LEU A 130 0.37 -2.37 -1.80
N TYR A 131 0.16 -3.45 -2.55
CA TYR A 131 -1.18 -3.94 -2.87
C TYR A 131 -1.77 -4.90 -1.81
N PHE A 132 -1.03 -5.18 -0.72
CA PHE A 132 -1.55 -5.87 0.47
C PHE A 132 -1.75 -4.88 1.62
N ASP A 133 -2.74 -5.15 2.45
CA ASP A 133 -3.06 -4.35 3.64
C ASP A 133 -1.96 -4.36 4.70
N ALA A 134 -1.12 -5.40 4.72
CA ALA A 134 -0.03 -5.51 5.69
C ALA A 134 1.01 -4.38 5.62
N CYS A 135 1.12 -3.66 4.49
CA CYS A 135 2.00 -2.49 4.36
C CYS A 135 1.57 -1.29 5.25
N LEU A 136 0.32 -1.29 5.71
CA LEU A 136 -0.21 -0.23 6.58
C LEU A 136 0.56 -0.13 7.91
N LYS A 137 1.11 -1.27 8.39
CA LYS A 137 1.87 -1.36 9.65
C LYS A 137 3.13 -0.49 9.68
N GLU A 138 3.61 -0.10 8.53
CA GLU A 138 4.83 0.71 8.36
C GLU A 138 4.50 2.10 7.82
N LEU A 139 3.62 2.18 6.79
CA LEU A 139 3.30 3.44 6.14
C LEU A 139 2.53 4.41 7.04
N TYR A 140 1.52 3.94 7.76
CA TYR A 140 0.70 4.82 8.61
C TYR A 140 1.42 5.28 9.87
N PRO A 141 2.16 4.42 10.62
CA PRO A 141 3.00 4.89 11.71
C PRO A 141 4.08 5.88 11.27
N THR A 142 4.64 5.70 10.06
CA THR A 142 5.58 6.67 9.50
C THR A 142 4.98 8.07 9.42
N LEU A 143 3.76 8.20 8.93
CA LEU A 143 3.06 9.49 8.88
C LEU A 143 2.65 9.99 10.27
N LYS A 144 2.18 9.09 11.14
CA LYS A 144 1.71 9.43 12.47
C LYS A 144 2.82 10.03 13.35
N PHE A 145 4.02 9.45 13.30
CA PHE A 145 5.13 9.81 14.18
C PHE A 145 6.22 10.64 13.50
N GLY A 146 6.13 10.89 12.18
CA GLY A 146 7.24 11.47 11.43
C GLY A 146 8.45 10.53 11.33
N ALA A 147 8.22 9.22 11.44
CA ALA A 147 9.21 8.16 11.33
C ALA A 147 9.73 8.00 9.90
N THR A 148 10.64 7.05 9.69
CA THR A 148 11.19 6.76 8.34
C THR A 148 10.77 5.36 7.89
N THR A 149 10.40 5.21 6.61
CA THR A 149 10.19 3.90 5.99
C THR A 149 11.04 3.77 4.73
N TYR A 150 11.85 2.71 4.68
CA TYR A 150 12.53 2.28 3.46
C TYR A 150 11.70 1.19 2.77
N LEU A 151 11.27 1.45 1.53
CA LEU A 151 10.69 0.45 0.65
C LEU A 151 11.84 -0.41 0.12
N ILE A 152 12.01 -1.62 0.66
CA ILE A 152 13.12 -2.49 0.30
C ILE A 152 12.88 -3.08 -1.09
N PRO A 153 13.77 -2.85 -2.07
CA PRO A 153 13.60 -3.42 -3.40
C PRO A 153 13.51 -4.94 -3.36
N HIS A 154 12.53 -5.51 -4.06
CA HIS A 154 12.22 -6.95 -4.06
C HIS A 154 13.44 -7.84 -4.33
N LYS A 155 14.37 -7.39 -5.19
CA LYS A 155 15.62 -8.11 -5.51
C LYS A 155 16.48 -8.46 -4.29
N TYR A 156 16.43 -7.68 -3.20
CA TYR A 156 17.22 -7.98 -2.00
C TYR A 156 16.74 -9.25 -1.28
N PHE A 157 15.45 -9.57 -1.38
CA PHE A 157 14.90 -10.79 -0.76
C PHE A 157 15.39 -12.09 -1.42
N MET A 158 15.99 -12.01 -2.61
CA MET A 158 16.67 -13.14 -3.24
C MET A 158 18.10 -13.36 -2.71
N PHE A 159 18.67 -12.37 -1.99
CA PHE A 159 20.04 -12.37 -1.51
C PHE A 159 20.09 -11.96 -0.02
N PRO A 160 19.82 -12.87 0.92
CA PRO A 160 19.65 -12.55 2.35
C PRO A 160 20.82 -11.77 2.98
N VAL A 161 22.07 -12.08 2.60
CA VAL A 161 23.25 -11.33 3.08
C VAL A 161 23.17 -9.86 2.66
N LYS A 162 22.87 -9.59 1.38
CA LYS A 162 22.73 -8.23 0.86
C LYS A 162 21.55 -7.50 1.46
N LEU A 163 20.50 -8.23 1.82
CA LEU A 163 19.34 -7.67 2.51
C LEU A 163 19.75 -7.14 3.89
N VAL A 164 20.49 -7.93 4.66
CA VAL A 164 20.98 -7.51 5.99
C VAL A 164 21.99 -6.37 5.87
N GLU A 165 22.90 -6.40 4.89
CA GLU A 165 23.82 -5.30 4.61
C GLU A 165 23.04 -4.00 4.31
N TYR A 166 21.99 -4.06 3.47
CA TYR A 166 21.13 -2.92 3.16
C TYR A 166 20.41 -2.41 4.41
N MET A 167 19.87 -3.31 5.24
CA MET A 167 19.19 -2.92 6.48
C MET A 167 20.15 -2.21 7.44
N ASN A 168 21.37 -2.70 7.58
CA ASN A 168 22.41 -2.08 8.40
C ASN A 168 22.84 -0.71 7.85
N GLU A 169 23.06 -0.59 6.53
CA GLU A 169 23.39 0.67 5.86
C GLU A 169 22.31 1.74 6.12
N LYS A 170 21.04 1.36 5.99
CA LYS A 170 19.90 2.25 6.20
C LYS A 170 19.49 2.42 7.66
N LYS A 171 20.19 1.74 8.58
CA LYS A 171 19.89 1.76 10.03
C LYS A 171 18.44 1.38 10.33
N ILE A 172 17.89 0.43 9.55
CA ILE A 172 16.56 -0.10 9.79
C ILE A 172 16.55 -0.78 11.15
N ASN A 173 15.71 -0.30 12.05
CA ASN A 173 15.60 -0.82 13.43
C ASN A 173 14.28 -1.56 13.68
N THR A 174 13.33 -1.49 12.73
CA THR A 174 12.00 -2.08 12.89
C THR A 174 11.53 -2.74 11.60
N ILE A 175 11.03 -3.96 11.73
CA ILE A 175 10.45 -4.74 10.61
C ILE A 175 9.14 -5.39 11.07
N CYS A 176 8.10 -5.31 10.23
CA CYS A 176 6.79 -5.90 10.47
C CYS A 176 6.45 -6.94 9.39
N TRP A 177 7.37 -7.86 9.15
CA TRP A 177 7.33 -8.77 8.01
C TRP A 177 6.47 -10.01 8.25
N VAL A 178 6.15 -10.70 7.16
CA VAL A 178 5.53 -12.01 7.22
C VAL A 178 6.51 -13.06 7.73
N VAL A 179 5.99 -14.07 8.43
CA VAL A 179 6.82 -15.13 9.07
C VAL A 179 7.75 -15.81 8.06
N SER A 180 7.29 -16.05 6.83
CA SER A 180 8.13 -16.68 5.78
C SER A 180 9.37 -15.86 5.42
N ALA A 181 9.27 -14.52 5.41
CA ALA A 181 10.42 -13.65 5.16
C ALA A 181 11.41 -13.69 6.33
N LEU A 182 10.91 -13.71 7.57
CA LEU A 182 11.74 -13.83 8.77
C LEU A 182 12.46 -15.18 8.84
N THR A 183 11.77 -16.28 8.56
CA THR A 183 12.37 -17.62 8.54
C THR A 183 13.42 -17.77 7.45
N MET A 184 13.22 -17.14 6.29
CA MET A 184 14.21 -17.13 5.22
C MET A 184 15.52 -16.49 5.70
N ILE A 185 15.50 -15.32 6.30
CA ILE A 185 16.70 -14.65 6.79
C ILE A 185 17.36 -15.48 7.89
N SER A 186 16.58 -16.00 8.84
CA SER A 186 17.08 -16.83 9.93
C SER A 186 17.78 -18.11 9.45
N ALA A 187 17.24 -18.74 8.39
CA ALA A 187 17.82 -19.95 7.82
C ALA A 187 19.26 -19.76 7.26
N PHE A 188 19.58 -18.56 6.82
CA PHE A 188 20.91 -18.20 6.30
C PHE A 188 21.91 -17.75 7.39
N LYS A 189 21.53 -17.78 8.69
CA LYS A 189 22.36 -17.32 9.83
C LYS A 189 22.95 -15.93 9.62
N THR A 190 22.24 -15.06 8.95
CA THR A 190 22.72 -13.71 8.58
C THR A 190 22.76 -12.74 9.75
N PHE A 191 22.19 -13.13 10.92
CA PHE A 191 22.22 -12.32 12.15
C PHE A 191 23.44 -12.60 13.03
N ASP A 192 24.27 -13.58 12.67
CA ASP A 192 25.47 -13.95 13.44
C ASP A 192 26.72 -13.17 12.98
N THR A 193 26.56 -12.23 12.05
CA THR A 193 27.59 -11.32 11.51
C THR A 193 27.20 -9.87 11.85
#